data_c51bfcf35c7ff87c004a4c01f66919ec
#
_entry.id   c51bfcf35c7ff87c004a4c01f66919ec
#
_cell.length_a   1.000
_cell.length_b   1.000
_cell.length_c   1.000
_cell.angle_alpha   90.00
_cell.angle_beta   90.00
_cell.angle_gamma   90.00
#
_symmetry.space_group_name_H-M   'P 1'
#
loop_
_entity.id
_entity.type
_entity.pdbx_description
1 polymer ?
#
loop_
_entity_poly.entity_id
_entity_poly.type
_entity_poly.pdbx_seq_one_letter_code
_entity_poly.pdbx_strand_id
1 'polypeptide(L)'
;ETGYKFPVYSFEEIVEHHEEIVNDILEKVRPLAFFNNYLKYGYYPIYLEEKSHIDYLLKNINLTLEFDIPYNNQIELKYLTKLKQLLFIVANGNSNINISKLSAQIGVSRATVLNYLHYMKNARLLTLLFDRESDDENGLKPNQVFLHNPNLLNAVCLDQTDSLMIRKTFLISQLCAVARLNFSGNEDLFVNQKYEISVRQQG
;
A
#
# COMPACT_ATOMS: atom_id res chain seq x y z
N GLU A 1 -12.52 10.67 15.99
CA GLU A 1 -12.57 12.14 15.86
C GLU A 1 -14.00 12.68 15.75
N THR A 2 -14.89 11.98 15.04
CA THR A 2 -16.28 12.44 14.83
C THR A 2 -17.22 12.13 15.99
N GLY A 3 -16.87 11.20 16.89
CA GLY A 3 -17.72 10.72 17.97
C GLY A 3 -18.89 9.80 17.55
N TYR A 4 -19.11 9.62 16.25
CA TYR A 4 -20.13 8.71 15.72
C TYR A 4 -19.63 7.29 15.60
N LYS A 5 -20.47 6.33 15.94
CA LYS A 5 -20.27 4.90 15.67
C LYS A 5 -21.18 4.51 14.52
N PHE A 6 -20.58 4.04 13.45
CA PHE A 6 -21.30 3.48 12.30
C PHE A 6 -21.35 1.95 12.41
N PRO A 7 -22.36 1.30 11.82
CA PRO A 7 -22.37 -0.15 11.62
C PRO A 7 -21.13 -0.58 10.83
N VAL A 8 -20.72 -1.83 11.02
CA VAL A 8 -19.68 -2.45 10.19
C VAL A 8 -20.37 -3.15 9.03
N TYR A 9 -20.05 -2.72 7.82
CA TYR A 9 -20.58 -3.31 6.58
C TYR A 9 -19.54 -4.24 5.96
N SER A 10 -19.98 -5.36 5.40
CA SER A 10 -19.15 -6.20 4.54
C SER A 10 -18.87 -5.48 3.21
N PHE A 11 -17.88 -5.97 2.47
CA PHE A 11 -17.58 -5.43 1.15
C PHE A 11 -18.79 -5.61 0.19
N GLU A 12 -19.45 -6.75 0.26
CA GLU A 12 -20.63 -7.07 -0.54
C GLU A 12 -21.80 -6.12 -0.23
N GLU A 13 -22.09 -5.87 1.03
CA GLU A 13 -23.13 -4.90 1.45
C GLU A 13 -22.82 -3.49 0.95
N ILE A 14 -21.54 -3.06 0.99
CA ILE A 14 -21.15 -1.75 0.46
C ILE A 14 -21.38 -1.68 -1.06
N VAL A 15 -21.08 -2.74 -1.81
CA VAL A 15 -21.26 -2.77 -3.27
C VAL A 15 -22.76 -2.75 -3.63
N GLU A 16 -23.59 -3.51 -2.91
CA GLU A 16 -25.02 -3.66 -3.20
C GLU A 16 -25.87 -2.49 -2.71
N HIS A 17 -25.50 -1.86 -1.59
CA HIS A 17 -26.29 -0.84 -0.90
C HIS A 17 -25.55 0.50 -0.70
N HIS A 18 -24.52 0.79 -1.53
CA HIS A 18 -23.64 1.96 -1.30
C HIS A 18 -24.39 3.29 -1.20
N GLU A 19 -25.45 3.51 -1.98
CA GLU A 19 -26.20 4.77 -1.96
C GLU A 19 -26.91 4.99 -0.62
N GLU A 20 -27.54 3.96 -0.06
CA GLU A 20 -28.22 4.02 1.24
C GLU A 20 -27.21 4.25 2.37
N ILE A 21 -26.11 3.48 2.34
CA ILE A 21 -25.01 3.59 3.32
C ILE A 21 -24.39 4.98 3.29
N VAL A 22 -24.11 5.51 2.09
CA VAL A 22 -23.53 6.85 1.94
C VAL A 22 -24.48 7.93 2.45
N ASN A 23 -25.77 7.86 2.17
CA ASN A 23 -26.75 8.82 2.66
C ASN A 23 -26.83 8.83 4.19
N ASP A 24 -26.90 7.64 4.84
CA ASP A 24 -26.89 7.55 6.32
C ASP A 24 -25.61 8.15 6.93
N ILE A 25 -24.46 7.96 6.28
CA ILE A 25 -23.21 8.55 6.73
C ILE A 25 -23.20 10.07 6.56
N LEU A 26 -23.66 10.58 5.41
CA LEU A 26 -23.66 12.01 5.09
C LEU A 26 -24.59 12.85 5.95
N GLU A 27 -25.67 12.25 6.49
CA GLU A 27 -26.52 12.90 7.48
C GLU A 27 -25.78 13.22 8.79
N LYS A 28 -24.78 12.43 9.15
CA LYS A 28 -24.07 12.50 10.43
C LYS A 28 -22.71 13.17 10.32
N VAL A 29 -22.01 12.97 9.19
CA VAL A 29 -20.64 13.44 9.01
C VAL A 29 -20.35 13.72 7.54
N ARG A 30 -19.41 14.62 7.25
CA ARG A 30 -18.91 14.91 5.89
C ARG A 30 -17.50 14.32 5.71
N PRO A 31 -17.34 13.04 5.35
CA PRO A 31 -16.05 12.37 5.32
C PRO A 31 -15.05 13.06 4.39
N LEU A 32 -15.52 13.58 3.24
CA LEU A 32 -14.65 14.21 2.24
C LEU A 32 -13.91 15.45 2.76
N ALA A 33 -14.47 16.15 3.77
CA ALA A 33 -13.80 17.30 4.39
C ALA A 33 -12.50 16.91 5.09
N PHE A 34 -12.37 15.66 5.55
CA PHE A 34 -11.23 15.14 6.28
C PHE A 34 -10.38 14.19 5.43
N PHE A 35 -10.86 13.77 4.27
CA PHE A 35 -10.28 12.69 3.50
C PHE A 35 -8.85 12.98 3.02
N ASN A 36 -8.58 14.19 2.51
CA ASN A 36 -7.24 14.57 2.08
C ASN A 36 -6.25 14.56 3.25
N ASN A 37 -6.68 15.00 4.43
CA ASN A 37 -5.87 14.97 5.63
C ASN A 37 -5.61 13.53 6.10
N TYR A 38 -6.64 12.68 6.02
CA TYR A 38 -6.49 11.25 6.30
C TYR A 38 -5.52 10.57 5.35
N LEU A 39 -5.59 10.82 4.05
CA LEU A 39 -4.68 10.25 3.05
C LEU A 39 -3.22 10.61 3.34
N LYS A 40 -2.97 11.82 3.83
CA LYS A 40 -1.60 12.25 4.17
C LYS A 40 -1.11 11.71 5.52
N TYR A 41 -1.98 11.62 6.52
CA TYR A 41 -1.55 11.48 7.90
C TYR A 41 -2.33 10.48 8.74
N GLY A 42 -3.61 10.24 8.42
CA GLY A 42 -4.58 9.65 9.32
C GLY A 42 -4.55 8.12 9.45
N TYR A 43 -3.72 7.40 8.71
CA TYR A 43 -3.67 5.94 8.77
C TYR A 43 -3.11 5.43 10.11
N TYR A 44 -2.13 6.14 10.69
CA TYR A 44 -1.52 5.78 11.96
C TYR A 44 -2.05 6.67 13.11
N PRO A 45 -2.48 6.10 14.24
CA PRO A 45 -2.99 6.88 15.39
C PRO A 45 -2.01 7.91 15.94
N ILE A 46 -0.70 7.71 15.76
CA ILE A 46 0.36 8.62 16.19
C ILE A 46 0.20 10.04 15.64
N TYR A 47 -0.52 10.22 14.53
CA TYR A 47 -0.86 11.52 13.98
C TYR A 47 -1.61 12.42 14.97
N LEU A 48 -2.39 11.84 15.88
CA LEU A 48 -3.15 12.57 16.89
C LEU A 48 -2.27 13.07 18.05
N GLU A 49 -1.11 12.47 18.24
CA GLU A 49 -0.22 12.70 19.40
C GLU A 49 1.03 13.50 19.03
N GLU A 50 1.57 13.31 17.83
CA GLU A 50 2.87 13.82 17.42
C GLU A 50 2.77 14.87 16.30
N LYS A 51 3.35 16.07 16.54
CA LYS A 51 3.40 17.12 15.52
C LYS A 51 4.31 16.77 14.33
N SER A 52 5.35 15.97 14.55
CA SER A 52 6.34 15.53 13.53
C SER A 52 6.11 14.08 13.11
N HIS A 53 4.85 13.67 12.88
CA HIS A 53 4.51 12.29 12.55
C HIS A 53 5.19 11.76 11.27
N ILE A 54 5.52 12.60 10.27
CA ILE A 54 6.27 12.19 9.07
C ILE A 54 7.68 11.75 9.46
N ASP A 55 8.39 12.53 10.28
CA ASP A 55 9.73 12.18 10.74
C ASP A 55 9.69 10.89 11.57
N TYR A 56 8.64 10.71 12.38
CA TYR A 56 8.41 9.48 13.13
C TYR A 56 8.21 8.28 12.18
N LEU A 57 7.39 8.42 11.13
CA LEU A 57 7.20 7.37 10.13
C LEU A 57 8.50 7.05 9.40
N LEU A 58 9.25 8.05 8.95
CA LEU A 58 10.55 7.86 8.29
C LEU A 58 11.55 7.15 9.19
N LYS A 59 11.59 7.51 10.49
CA LYS A 59 12.42 6.83 11.47
C LYS A 59 12.03 5.36 11.61
N ASN A 60 10.73 5.04 11.70
CA ASN A 60 10.27 3.65 11.80
C ASN A 60 10.54 2.86 10.51
N ILE A 61 10.34 3.44 9.33
CA ILE A 61 10.72 2.83 8.05
C ILE A 61 12.21 2.48 8.05
N ASN A 62 13.08 3.41 8.47
CA ASN A 62 14.51 3.18 8.53
C ASN A 62 14.87 2.07 9.55
N LEU A 63 14.27 2.06 10.74
CA LEU A 63 14.48 1.01 11.73
C LEU A 63 14.06 -0.37 11.19
N THR A 64 12.93 -0.45 10.52
CA THR A 64 12.47 -1.69 9.89
C THR A 64 13.43 -2.18 8.82
N LEU A 65 13.96 -1.28 7.96
CA LEU A 65 14.89 -1.63 6.89
C LEU A 65 16.30 -1.96 7.40
N GLU A 66 16.74 -1.34 8.49
CA GLU A 66 18.11 -1.49 9.01
C GLU A 66 18.24 -2.59 10.07
N PHE A 67 17.18 -2.90 10.79
CA PHE A 67 17.21 -3.84 11.90
C PHE A 67 16.20 -4.98 11.74
N ASP A 68 14.90 -4.71 11.63
CA ASP A 68 13.89 -5.78 11.69
C ASP A 68 14.00 -6.76 10.53
N ILE A 69 14.05 -6.25 9.28
CA ILE A 69 14.15 -7.08 8.09
C ILE A 69 15.49 -7.82 8.05
N PRO A 70 16.65 -7.16 8.24
CA PRO A 70 17.95 -7.85 8.24
C PRO A 70 18.08 -8.90 9.33
N TYR A 71 17.63 -8.60 10.54
CA TYR A 71 17.71 -9.54 11.65
C TYR A 71 16.87 -10.80 11.39
N ASN A 72 15.62 -10.63 10.97
CA ASN A 72 14.71 -11.75 10.72
C ASN A 72 15.08 -12.61 9.50
N ASN A 73 15.82 -12.05 8.54
CA ASN A 73 16.15 -12.72 7.27
C ASN A 73 17.65 -12.93 7.08
N GLN A 74 18.47 -12.69 8.12
CA GLN A 74 19.94 -12.87 8.11
C GLN A 74 20.62 -12.11 6.95
N ILE A 75 20.18 -10.87 6.68
CA ILE A 75 20.74 -10.04 5.62
C ILE A 75 22.01 -9.36 6.14
N GLU A 76 23.12 -9.50 5.40
CA GLU A 76 24.36 -8.83 5.74
C GLU A 76 24.24 -7.29 5.62
N LEU A 77 24.92 -6.57 6.51
CA LEU A 77 24.89 -5.09 6.56
C LEU A 77 25.21 -4.40 5.22
N LYS A 78 26.07 -5.00 4.40
CA LYS A 78 26.41 -4.46 3.07
C LYS A 78 25.21 -4.33 2.12
N TYR A 79 24.12 -5.05 2.38
CA TYR A 79 22.90 -5.02 1.54
C TYR A 79 21.83 -4.05 2.02
N LEU A 80 21.97 -3.42 3.18
CA LEU A 80 20.97 -2.48 3.73
C LEU A 80 20.67 -1.34 2.75
N THR A 81 21.70 -0.78 2.12
CA THR A 81 21.56 0.27 1.10
C THR A 81 20.68 -0.20 -0.07
N LYS A 82 20.77 -1.49 -0.43
CA LYS A 82 19.98 -2.08 -1.52
C LYS A 82 18.52 -2.19 -1.19
N LEU A 83 18.19 -2.52 0.06
CA LEU A 83 16.81 -2.52 0.57
C LEU A 83 16.20 -1.10 0.49
N LYS A 84 16.92 -0.09 0.97
CA LYS A 84 16.47 1.30 0.91
C LYS A 84 16.28 1.79 -0.54
N GLN A 85 17.25 1.49 -1.41
CA GLN A 85 17.14 1.82 -2.83
C GLN A 85 15.90 1.17 -3.48
N LEU A 86 15.62 -0.11 -3.17
CA LEU A 86 14.46 -0.80 -3.71
C LEU A 86 13.15 -0.14 -3.25
N LEU A 87 13.01 0.15 -1.96
CA LEU A 87 11.83 0.84 -1.44
C LEU A 87 11.62 2.19 -2.12
N PHE A 88 12.69 3.00 -2.27
CA PHE A 88 12.63 4.31 -2.91
C PHE A 88 12.24 4.21 -4.39
N ILE A 89 12.78 3.24 -5.14
CA ILE A 89 12.44 3.04 -6.56
C ILE A 89 10.96 2.62 -6.69
N VAL A 90 10.47 1.73 -5.82
CA VAL A 90 9.07 1.32 -5.81
C VAL A 90 8.15 2.50 -5.47
N ALA A 91 8.51 3.31 -4.47
CA ALA A 91 7.70 4.44 -4.04
C ALA A 91 7.56 5.52 -5.13
N ASN A 92 8.63 5.79 -5.89
CA ASN A 92 8.66 6.83 -6.93
C ASN A 92 8.37 6.29 -8.35
N GLY A 93 8.17 4.98 -8.49
CA GLY A 93 7.82 4.34 -9.75
C GLY A 93 6.31 4.24 -9.97
N ASN A 94 5.94 3.63 -11.10
CA ASN A 94 4.58 3.14 -11.29
C ASN A 94 4.40 1.77 -10.61
N SER A 95 3.17 1.36 -10.37
CA SER A 95 2.86 0.09 -9.70
C SER A 95 3.34 -1.14 -10.47
N ASN A 96 3.43 -1.07 -11.80
CA ASN A 96 3.89 -2.16 -12.66
C ASN A 96 5.40 -2.31 -12.55
N ILE A 97 5.87 -3.45 -12.05
CA ILE A 97 7.30 -3.67 -11.83
C ILE A 97 7.94 -4.60 -12.85
N ASN A 98 9.18 -4.29 -13.20
CA ASN A 98 10.04 -5.17 -13.98
C ASN A 98 11.22 -5.64 -13.11
N ILE A 99 11.16 -6.89 -12.65
CA ILE A 99 12.17 -7.47 -11.76
C ILE A 99 13.57 -7.43 -12.37
N SER A 100 13.71 -7.63 -13.69
CA SER A 100 15.01 -7.58 -14.38
C SER A 100 15.60 -6.17 -14.36
N LYS A 101 14.75 -5.16 -14.58
CA LYS A 101 15.16 -3.74 -14.52
C LYS A 101 15.55 -3.35 -13.09
N LEU A 102 14.77 -3.75 -12.09
CA LEU A 102 15.09 -3.51 -10.68
C LEU A 102 16.40 -4.19 -10.28
N SER A 103 16.59 -5.44 -10.65
CA SER A 103 17.82 -6.21 -10.42
C SER A 103 19.05 -5.48 -10.97
N ALA A 104 18.98 -4.98 -12.21
CA ALA A 104 20.06 -4.21 -12.82
C ALA A 104 20.30 -2.86 -12.11
N GLN A 105 19.24 -2.14 -11.73
CA GLN A 105 19.34 -0.82 -11.08
C GLN A 105 20.00 -0.90 -9.70
N ILE A 106 19.65 -1.90 -8.89
CA ILE A 106 20.18 -2.02 -7.52
C ILE A 106 21.41 -2.93 -7.43
N GLY A 107 21.78 -3.62 -8.52
CA GLY A 107 22.98 -4.46 -8.59
C GLY A 107 22.91 -5.72 -7.72
N VAL A 108 21.75 -6.43 -7.76
CA VAL A 108 21.55 -7.73 -7.09
C VAL A 108 20.85 -8.71 -8.02
N SER A 109 20.80 -10.00 -7.68
CA SER A 109 20.09 -11.00 -8.49
C SER A 109 18.57 -10.78 -8.51
N ARG A 110 17.88 -11.29 -9.54
CA ARG A 110 16.41 -11.28 -9.61
C ARG A 110 15.76 -11.98 -8.41
N ALA A 111 16.32 -13.10 -7.98
CA ALA A 111 15.87 -13.83 -6.80
C ALA A 111 16.00 -12.97 -5.54
N THR A 112 17.09 -12.23 -5.40
CA THR A 112 17.29 -11.31 -4.27
C THR A 112 16.26 -10.17 -4.29
N VAL A 113 15.92 -9.61 -5.46
CA VAL A 113 14.86 -8.59 -5.58
C VAL A 113 13.52 -9.15 -5.10
N LEU A 114 13.14 -10.35 -5.56
CA LEU A 114 11.90 -11.01 -5.13
C LEU A 114 11.88 -11.22 -3.62
N ASN A 115 12.94 -11.76 -3.04
CA ASN A 115 13.06 -11.94 -1.59
C ASN A 115 12.88 -10.60 -0.84
N TYR A 116 13.53 -9.54 -1.30
CA TYR A 116 13.42 -8.21 -0.66
C TYR A 116 12.00 -7.65 -0.73
N LEU A 117 11.30 -7.83 -1.85
CA LEU A 117 9.89 -7.44 -1.97
C LEU A 117 9.02 -8.22 -0.97
N HIS A 118 9.22 -9.54 -0.84
CA HIS A 118 8.49 -10.36 0.13
C HIS A 118 8.83 -9.98 1.59
N TYR A 119 10.09 -9.68 1.90
CA TYR A 119 10.46 -9.22 3.25
C TYR A 119 9.78 -7.88 3.59
N MET A 120 9.74 -6.95 2.65
CA MET A 120 9.05 -5.68 2.82
C MET A 120 7.51 -5.84 2.91
N LYS A 121 6.93 -6.81 2.17
CA LYS A 121 5.51 -7.19 2.33
C LYS A 121 5.24 -7.68 3.75
N ASN A 122 6.06 -8.61 4.25
CA ASN A 122 5.91 -9.17 5.60
C ASN A 122 6.07 -8.10 6.68
N ALA A 123 6.94 -7.13 6.46
CA ALA A 123 7.13 -5.96 7.33
C ALA A 123 6.06 -4.87 7.15
N ARG A 124 5.04 -5.08 6.32
CA ARG A 124 3.96 -4.13 6.01
C ARG A 124 4.45 -2.77 5.47
N LEU A 125 5.58 -2.78 4.78
CA LEU A 125 6.03 -1.62 4.00
C LEU A 125 5.44 -1.63 2.60
N LEU A 126 5.24 -2.82 2.01
CA LEU A 126 4.70 -3.01 0.67
C LEU A 126 3.44 -3.89 0.67
N THR A 127 2.62 -3.71 -0.35
CA THR A 127 1.56 -4.63 -0.77
C THR A 127 1.89 -5.13 -2.17
N LEU A 128 1.89 -6.46 -2.34
CA LEU A 128 2.18 -7.14 -3.59
C LEU A 128 0.87 -7.69 -4.15
N LEU A 129 0.57 -7.39 -5.41
CA LEU A 129 -0.56 -7.95 -6.13
C LEU A 129 -0.08 -8.94 -7.18
N PHE A 130 -0.72 -10.10 -7.19
CA PHE A 130 -0.41 -11.22 -8.08
C PHE A 130 -1.57 -11.44 -9.07
N ASP A 131 -1.29 -12.15 -10.14
CA ASP A 131 -2.30 -12.55 -11.10
C ASP A 131 -3.40 -13.42 -10.45
N ARG A 132 -4.58 -13.40 -11.05
CA ARG A 132 -5.77 -14.11 -10.58
C ARG A 132 -5.56 -15.63 -10.44
N GLU A 133 -4.75 -16.21 -11.32
CA GLU A 133 -4.51 -17.66 -11.37
C GLU A 133 -3.48 -18.16 -10.36
N SER A 134 -2.80 -17.27 -9.64
CA SER A 134 -1.77 -17.65 -8.68
C SER A 134 -2.37 -17.93 -7.29
N ASP A 135 -2.52 -19.21 -6.95
CA ASP A 135 -3.00 -19.63 -5.62
C ASP A 135 -1.91 -19.60 -4.54
N ASP A 136 -0.65 -19.69 -4.91
CA ASP A 136 0.50 -19.61 -3.99
C ASP A 136 1.33 -18.36 -4.24
N GLU A 137 1.32 -17.45 -3.28
CA GLU A 137 2.07 -16.18 -3.33
C GLU A 137 3.57 -16.34 -3.01
N ASN A 138 3.98 -17.52 -2.52
CA ASN A 138 5.35 -17.74 -2.07
C ASN A 138 6.30 -17.93 -3.26
N GLY A 139 7.20 -16.98 -3.45
CA GLY A 139 8.21 -17.02 -4.50
C GLY A 139 7.76 -16.57 -5.88
N LEU A 140 6.49 -16.23 -6.06
CA LEU A 140 5.96 -15.72 -7.32
C LEU A 140 6.39 -14.26 -7.57
N LYS A 141 6.48 -13.92 -8.85
CA LYS A 141 6.72 -12.56 -9.28
C LYS A 141 5.42 -11.77 -9.16
N PRO A 142 5.36 -10.69 -8.36
CA PRO A 142 4.17 -9.84 -8.34
C PRO A 142 4.02 -9.08 -9.66
N ASN A 143 2.76 -8.82 -10.04
CA ASN A 143 2.41 -8.00 -11.19
C ASN A 143 2.49 -6.52 -10.86
N GLN A 144 1.99 -6.16 -9.68
CA GLN A 144 2.04 -4.80 -9.17
C GLN A 144 2.55 -4.75 -7.73
N VAL A 145 3.17 -3.63 -7.39
CA VAL A 145 3.68 -3.34 -6.05
C VAL A 145 3.27 -1.93 -5.64
N PHE A 146 2.74 -1.81 -4.43
CA PHE A 146 2.33 -0.55 -3.83
C PHE A 146 2.98 -0.39 -2.45
N LEU A 147 3.14 0.84 -1.97
CA LEU A 147 3.36 1.07 -0.55
C LEU A 147 2.13 0.55 0.22
N HIS A 148 2.35 0.07 1.44
CA HIS A 148 1.27 -0.58 2.20
C HIS A 148 0.09 0.35 2.51
N ASN A 149 0.32 1.66 2.57
CA ASN A 149 -0.72 2.66 2.77
C ASN A 149 -0.29 4.05 2.25
N PRO A 150 -1.23 5.00 2.07
CA PRO A 150 -0.92 6.33 1.55
C PRO A 150 0.01 7.16 2.43
N ASN A 151 0.00 6.97 3.76
CA ASN A 151 0.89 7.75 4.64
C ASN A 151 2.35 7.35 4.46
N LEU A 152 2.66 6.06 4.26
CA LEU A 152 4.01 5.61 3.90
C LEU A 152 4.43 6.19 2.56
N LEU A 153 3.53 6.18 1.58
CA LEU A 153 3.79 6.75 0.26
C LEU A 153 4.11 8.25 0.37
N ASN A 154 3.31 9.02 1.11
CA ASN A 154 3.53 10.43 1.35
C ASN A 154 4.84 10.71 2.11
N ALA A 155 5.19 9.89 3.11
CA ALA A 155 6.42 10.04 3.87
C ALA A 155 7.68 9.81 3.00
N VAL A 156 7.65 8.82 2.09
CA VAL A 156 8.80 8.48 1.24
C VAL A 156 8.94 9.41 0.03
N CYS A 157 7.81 9.86 -0.57
CA CYS A 157 7.80 10.63 -1.82
C CYS A 157 7.69 12.15 -1.65
N LEU A 158 7.47 12.66 -0.43
CA LEU A 158 7.43 14.08 -0.10
C LEU A 158 6.67 14.95 -1.13
N ASP A 159 5.36 14.78 -1.20
CA ASP A 159 4.42 15.56 -2.03
C ASP A 159 4.59 15.48 -3.58
N GLN A 160 5.44 14.60 -4.10
CA GLN A 160 5.63 14.40 -5.54
C GLN A 160 4.77 13.26 -6.13
N THR A 161 3.83 12.73 -5.37
CA THR A 161 3.07 11.56 -5.76
C THR A 161 1.86 11.92 -6.62
N ASP A 162 1.66 11.19 -7.70
CA ASP A 162 0.45 11.25 -8.52
C ASP A 162 -0.81 10.95 -7.69
N SER A 163 -1.84 11.76 -7.86
CA SER A 163 -3.12 11.62 -7.15
C SER A 163 -3.79 10.26 -7.40
N LEU A 164 -3.63 9.69 -8.58
CA LEU A 164 -4.13 8.37 -8.94
C LEU A 164 -3.42 7.26 -8.13
N MET A 165 -2.10 7.38 -7.98
CA MET A 165 -1.31 6.43 -7.17
C MET A 165 -1.75 6.46 -5.70
N ILE A 166 -1.99 7.66 -5.13
CA ILE A 166 -2.47 7.81 -3.75
C ILE A 166 -3.84 7.12 -3.59
N ARG A 167 -4.77 7.34 -4.53
CA ARG A 167 -6.11 6.72 -4.49
C ARG A 167 -6.06 5.21 -4.65
N LYS A 168 -5.25 4.69 -5.58
CA LYS A 168 -5.03 3.25 -5.75
C LYS A 168 -4.44 2.65 -4.47
N THR A 169 -3.41 3.26 -3.91
CA THR A 169 -2.77 2.81 -2.65
C THR A 169 -3.77 2.81 -1.49
N PHE A 170 -4.60 3.85 -1.38
CA PHE A 170 -5.66 3.92 -0.36
C PHE A 170 -6.65 2.77 -0.52
N LEU A 171 -7.24 2.60 -1.70
CA LEU A 171 -8.22 1.56 -1.95
C LEU A 171 -7.66 0.16 -1.65
N ILE A 172 -6.45 -0.13 -2.14
CA ILE A 172 -5.77 -1.39 -1.89
C ILE A 172 -5.55 -1.61 -0.40
N SER A 173 -5.08 -0.59 0.33
CA SER A 173 -4.83 -0.67 1.77
C SER A 173 -6.09 -0.98 2.59
N GLN A 174 -7.25 -0.48 2.16
CA GLN A 174 -8.54 -0.76 2.80
C GLN A 174 -9.04 -2.17 2.46
N LEU A 175 -8.98 -2.54 1.20
CA LEU A 175 -9.51 -3.83 0.73
C LEU A 175 -8.66 -5.03 1.17
N CYS A 176 -7.33 -4.91 1.23
CA CYS A 176 -6.45 -5.98 1.71
C CYS A 176 -6.75 -6.46 3.14
N ALA A 177 -7.42 -5.64 3.95
CA ALA A 177 -7.79 -6.02 5.31
C ALA A 177 -9.03 -6.93 5.37
N VAL A 178 -9.89 -6.90 4.34
CA VAL A 178 -11.23 -7.52 4.36
C VAL A 178 -11.50 -8.43 3.15
N ALA A 179 -10.63 -8.41 2.13
CA ALA A 179 -10.84 -9.13 0.88
C ALA A 179 -9.54 -9.66 0.28
N ARG A 180 -9.64 -10.72 -0.52
CA ARG A 180 -8.55 -11.19 -1.35
C ARG A 180 -8.45 -10.31 -2.59
N LEU A 181 -7.26 -9.74 -2.83
CA LEU A 181 -6.98 -8.88 -3.98
C LEU A 181 -6.04 -9.57 -4.96
N ASN A 182 -6.39 -9.51 -6.23
CA ASN A 182 -5.56 -9.95 -7.34
C ASN A 182 -5.49 -8.85 -8.42
N PHE A 183 -4.50 -8.98 -9.30
CA PHE A 183 -4.38 -8.15 -10.48
C PHE A 183 -5.23 -8.72 -11.62
N SER A 184 -5.96 -7.86 -12.38
CA SER A 184 -6.87 -8.31 -13.44
C SER A 184 -6.37 -8.05 -14.88
N GLY A 185 -5.15 -7.59 -15.04
CA GLY A 185 -4.51 -7.41 -16.36
C GLY A 185 -4.58 -5.98 -16.93
N ASN A 186 -5.63 -5.21 -16.68
CA ASN A 186 -5.82 -3.85 -17.22
C ASN A 186 -5.57 -2.74 -16.20
N GLU A 187 -4.65 -2.94 -15.26
CA GLU A 187 -4.43 -2.06 -14.09
C GLU A 187 -5.60 -2.04 -13.08
N ASP A 188 -6.58 -2.92 -13.25
CA ASP A 188 -7.74 -3.06 -12.41
C ASP A 188 -7.49 -4.07 -11.30
N LEU A 189 -8.26 -3.95 -10.21
CA LEU A 189 -8.22 -4.84 -9.07
C LEU A 189 -9.32 -5.87 -9.17
N PHE A 190 -9.00 -7.12 -8.88
CA PHE A 190 -9.98 -8.19 -8.79
C PHE A 190 -10.18 -8.57 -7.32
N VAL A 191 -11.38 -8.39 -6.82
CA VAL A 191 -11.73 -8.52 -5.40
C VAL A 191 -12.56 -9.78 -5.18
N ASN A 192 -12.13 -10.64 -4.25
CA ASN A 192 -12.79 -11.90 -3.88
C ASN A 192 -13.10 -12.81 -5.08
N GLN A 193 -12.32 -12.73 -6.15
CA GLN A 193 -12.52 -13.46 -7.41
C GLN A 193 -13.89 -13.19 -8.07
N LYS A 194 -14.58 -12.12 -7.70
CA LYS A 194 -15.95 -11.82 -8.14
C LYS A 194 -16.10 -10.42 -8.72
N TYR A 195 -15.49 -9.43 -8.10
CA TYR A 195 -15.68 -8.02 -8.47
C TYR A 195 -14.42 -7.45 -9.13
N GLU A 196 -14.59 -6.68 -10.20
CA GLU A 196 -13.53 -5.91 -10.85
C GLU A 196 -13.70 -4.44 -10.53
N ILE A 197 -12.62 -3.79 -10.04
CA ILE A 197 -12.62 -2.40 -9.62
C ILE A 197 -11.55 -1.63 -10.37
N SER A 198 -11.98 -0.58 -11.08
CA SER A 198 -11.09 0.39 -11.73
C SER A 198 -10.98 1.68 -10.92
N VAL A 199 -9.77 2.16 -10.70
CA VAL A 199 -9.53 3.50 -10.15
C VAL A 199 -9.12 4.43 -11.30
N ARG A 200 -9.98 5.40 -11.62
CA ARG A 200 -9.78 6.33 -12.73
C ARG A 200 -9.49 7.74 -12.23
N GLN A 201 -8.74 8.49 -13.03
CA GLN A 201 -8.60 9.92 -12.84
C GLN A 201 -9.93 10.59 -13.22
N GLN A 202 -10.47 11.43 -12.35
CA GLN A 202 -11.56 12.32 -12.76
C GLN A 202 -10.96 13.36 -13.71
N GLY A 203 -11.52 13.43 -14.91
CA GLY A 203 -11.21 14.46 -15.92
C GLY A 203 -11.64 15.84 -15.45
#